data_f45d4fcfcb1174b576f454c8a1107ada
#
_entry.id   f45d4fcfcb1174b576f454c8a1107ada
#
_cell.length_a   1.000
_cell.length_b   1.000
_cell.length_c   1.000
_cell.angle_alpha   90.00
_cell.angle_beta   90.00
_cell.angle_gamma   90.00
#
_symmetry.space_group_name_H-M   'P 1'
#
loop_
_entity.id
_entity.type
_entity.pdbx_description
1 polymer ?
#
loop_
_entity_poly.entity_id
_entity_poly.type
_entity_poly.pdbx_seq_one_letter_code
_entity_poly.pdbx_strand_id
1 'polypeptide(L)'
;MSFTYAELQQAIQDYTENDETTFVNNIPVFIRNSEERILKNVQLSLFRKNVAGALTASNKFLACPSDFLAPYSLSYTDASNDANFLDFKDADYVQQFNPDPTTEGGPRYYAVFDITNFIIGPTPDASYAVELHYFYRPA
;
A
#
# COMPACT_ATOMS: atom_id res chain seq x y z
N MET A 1 24.55 0.16 -14.55
CA MET A 1 24.76 -1.30 -14.71
C MET A 1 23.91 -2.00 -13.65
N SER A 2 23.04 -2.88 -14.05
CA SER A 2 22.19 -3.64 -13.12
C SER A 2 22.54 -5.13 -13.22
N PHE A 3 22.65 -5.78 -12.08
CA PHE A 3 22.79 -7.23 -12.04
C PHE A 3 21.47 -7.90 -12.43
N THR A 4 21.52 -8.96 -13.19
CA THR A 4 20.42 -9.90 -13.26
C THR A 4 20.36 -10.70 -11.94
N TYR A 5 19.22 -11.32 -11.67
CA TYR A 5 19.07 -12.14 -10.46
C TYR A 5 20.11 -13.26 -10.36
N ALA A 6 20.41 -13.91 -11.49
CA ALA A 6 21.42 -14.96 -11.54
C ALA A 6 22.85 -14.43 -11.29
N GLU A 7 23.17 -13.27 -11.86
CA GLU A 7 24.47 -12.61 -11.61
C GLU A 7 24.63 -12.17 -10.16
N LEU A 8 23.55 -11.72 -9.52
CA LEU A 8 23.57 -11.37 -8.10
C LEU A 8 23.81 -12.61 -7.23
N GLN A 9 23.16 -13.72 -7.51
CA GLN A 9 23.39 -14.98 -6.79
C GLN A 9 24.83 -15.45 -6.95
N GLN A 10 25.38 -15.41 -8.16
CA GLN A 10 26.76 -15.79 -8.45
C GLN A 10 27.75 -14.84 -7.73
N ALA A 11 27.51 -13.54 -7.76
CA ALA A 11 28.35 -12.57 -7.08
C ALA A 11 28.38 -12.78 -5.55
N ILE A 12 27.25 -13.15 -4.94
CA ILE A 12 27.20 -13.48 -3.52
C ILE A 12 28.05 -14.72 -3.22
N GLN A 13 27.93 -15.75 -4.04
CA GLN A 13 28.70 -16.98 -3.91
C GLN A 13 30.21 -16.72 -4.04
N ASP A 14 30.60 -15.98 -5.07
CA ASP A 14 32.00 -15.63 -5.32
C ASP A 14 32.60 -14.77 -4.20
N TYR A 15 31.82 -13.79 -3.70
CA TYR A 15 32.27 -12.90 -2.62
C TYR A 15 32.45 -13.64 -1.28
N THR A 16 31.56 -14.59 -0.99
CA THR A 16 31.63 -15.38 0.25
C THR A 16 32.57 -16.56 0.16
N GLU A 17 33.10 -16.89 -1.05
CA GLU A 17 33.92 -18.06 -1.33
C GLU A 17 33.34 -19.36 -0.76
N ASN A 18 32.02 -19.52 -0.85
CA ASN A 18 31.30 -20.65 -0.25
C ASN A 18 30.46 -21.39 -1.30
N ASP A 19 30.88 -22.61 -1.61
CA ASP A 19 30.22 -23.48 -2.59
C ASP A 19 29.35 -24.57 -1.95
N GLU A 20 29.16 -24.53 -0.63
CA GLU A 20 28.31 -25.51 0.05
C GLU A 20 26.90 -25.45 -0.49
N THR A 21 26.34 -26.62 -0.82
CA THR A 21 25.00 -26.75 -1.40
C THR A 21 23.93 -26.10 -0.52
N THR A 22 24.03 -26.25 0.79
CA THR A 22 23.09 -25.64 1.75
C THR A 22 23.15 -24.12 1.67
N PHE A 23 24.34 -23.53 1.59
CA PHE A 23 24.49 -22.09 1.46
C PHE A 23 23.94 -21.58 0.12
N VAL A 24 24.32 -22.22 -0.98
CA VAL A 24 23.87 -21.83 -2.33
C VAL A 24 22.34 -21.89 -2.45
N ASN A 25 21.71 -22.92 -1.89
CA ASN A 25 20.25 -23.07 -1.90
C ASN A 25 19.53 -22.01 -1.03
N ASN A 26 20.22 -21.42 -0.06
CA ASN A 26 19.65 -20.36 0.79
C ASN A 26 19.90 -18.93 0.29
N ILE A 27 20.72 -18.73 -0.73
CA ILE A 27 20.97 -17.40 -1.31
C ILE A 27 19.65 -16.67 -1.69
N PRO A 28 18.67 -17.32 -2.34
CA PRO A 28 17.39 -16.69 -2.65
C PRO A 28 16.64 -16.17 -1.40
N VAL A 29 16.75 -16.88 -0.28
CA VAL A 29 16.13 -16.46 0.99
C VAL A 29 16.84 -15.22 1.54
N PHE A 30 18.14 -15.15 1.48
CA PHE A 30 18.91 -13.98 1.93
C PHE A 30 18.59 -12.74 1.09
N ILE A 31 18.48 -12.88 -0.23
CA ILE A 31 18.09 -11.80 -1.13
C ILE A 31 16.68 -11.30 -0.77
N ARG A 32 15.71 -12.21 -0.62
CA ARG A 32 14.33 -11.84 -0.25
C ARG A 32 14.26 -11.10 1.08
N ASN A 33 14.96 -11.57 2.09
CA ASN A 33 14.99 -10.91 3.40
C ASN A 33 15.60 -9.51 3.32
N SER A 34 16.63 -9.32 2.50
CA SER A 34 17.25 -8.01 2.26
C SER A 34 16.29 -7.06 1.52
N GLU A 35 15.61 -7.54 0.49
CA GLU A 35 14.60 -6.78 -0.24
C GLU A 35 13.46 -6.33 0.67
N GLU A 36 12.91 -7.23 1.48
CA GLU A 36 11.87 -6.88 2.44
C GLU A 36 12.32 -5.82 3.44
N ARG A 37 13.54 -5.92 3.91
CA ARG A 37 14.13 -4.94 4.84
C ARG A 37 14.28 -3.56 4.19
N ILE A 38 14.72 -3.51 2.94
CA ILE A 38 14.83 -2.27 2.17
C ILE A 38 13.45 -1.65 1.96
N LEU A 39 12.47 -2.43 1.50
CA LEU A 39 11.12 -1.97 1.20
C LEU A 39 10.38 -1.45 2.43
N LYS A 40 10.64 -2.03 3.61
CA LYS A 40 10.04 -1.56 4.87
C LYS A 40 10.61 -0.22 5.34
N ASN A 41 11.85 0.08 5.01
CA ASN A 41 12.56 1.26 5.53
C ASN A 41 12.69 2.39 4.51
N VAL A 42 12.58 2.10 3.21
CA VAL A 42 12.81 3.08 2.14
C VAL A 42 11.63 3.12 1.20
N GLN A 43 11.00 4.30 1.10
CA GLN A 43 9.90 4.56 0.17
C GLN A 43 10.47 5.10 -1.15
N LEU A 44 10.78 4.20 -2.07
CA LEU A 44 11.30 4.57 -3.38
C LEU A 44 10.16 4.93 -4.34
N SER A 45 10.30 6.05 -5.04
CA SER A 45 9.31 6.49 -6.05
C SER A 45 9.08 5.48 -7.18
N LEU A 46 10.07 4.61 -7.43
CA LEU A 46 9.97 3.52 -8.40
C LEU A 46 8.90 2.49 -8.02
N PHE A 47 8.62 2.34 -6.72
CA PHE A 47 7.63 1.39 -6.19
C PHE A 47 6.30 2.05 -5.88
N ARG A 48 5.94 3.09 -6.62
CA ARG A 48 4.61 3.68 -6.58
C ARG A 48 3.72 3.11 -7.68
N LYS A 49 2.47 2.91 -7.34
CA LYS A 49 1.44 2.36 -8.22
C LYS A 49 0.13 3.10 -8.01
N ASN A 50 -0.62 3.23 -9.09
CA ASN A 50 -1.93 3.84 -9.05
C ASN A 50 -3.00 2.81 -9.39
N VAL A 51 -4.07 2.79 -8.63
CA VAL A 51 -5.21 1.88 -8.86
C VAL A 51 -6.52 2.62 -8.69
N ALA A 52 -7.46 2.34 -9.59
CA ALA A 52 -8.82 2.83 -9.49
C ALA A 52 -9.70 1.85 -8.71
N GLY A 53 -10.67 2.39 -7.98
CA GLY A 53 -11.64 1.63 -7.22
C GLY A 53 -12.94 2.41 -7.08
N ALA A 54 -13.79 1.99 -6.17
CA ALA A 54 -15.03 2.70 -5.86
C ALA A 54 -15.37 2.60 -4.37
N LEU A 55 -15.86 3.70 -3.81
CA LEU A 55 -16.57 3.73 -2.54
C LEU A 55 -18.03 3.33 -2.77
N THR A 56 -18.58 2.62 -1.80
CA THR A 56 -19.99 2.27 -1.78
C THR A 56 -20.71 3.18 -0.80
N ALA A 57 -21.86 3.74 -1.19
CA ALA A 57 -22.69 4.54 -0.31
C ALA A 57 -23.00 3.78 0.99
N SER A 58 -23.01 4.48 2.11
CA SER A 58 -23.27 3.93 3.44
C SER A 58 -22.26 2.88 3.94
N ASN A 59 -21.14 2.74 3.27
CA ASN A 59 -20.07 1.82 3.68
C ASN A 59 -18.78 2.60 3.98
N LYS A 60 -18.37 2.59 5.25
CA LYS A 60 -17.16 3.27 5.72
C LYS A 60 -15.86 2.56 5.35
N PHE A 61 -15.89 1.38 4.77
CA PHE A 61 -14.71 0.61 4.41
C PHE A 61 -14.43 0.64 2.90
N LEU A 62 -13.15 0.71 2.58
CA LEU A 62 -12.64 0.60 1.22
C LEU A 62 -11.62 -0.53 1.17
N ALA A 63 -11.74 -1.43 0.20
CA ALA A 63 -10.81 -2.54 0.05
C ALA A 63 -9.37 -2.05 -0.21
N CYS A 64 -8.44 -2.64 0.51
CA CYS A 64 -7.01 -2.39 0.38
C CYS A 64 -6.40 -3.36 -0.64
N PRO A 65 -5.57 -2.91 -1.59
CA PRO A 65 -4.85 -3.81 -2.48
C PRO A 65 -3.95 -4.79 -1.70
N SER A 66 -3.84 -6.02 -2.19
CA SER A 66 -3.04 -7.06 -1.52
C SER A 66 -1.52 -6.76 -1.50
N ASP A 67 -1.06 -5.94 -2.43
CA ASP A 67 0.34 -5.51 -2.53
C ASP A 67 0.62 -4.16 -1.84
N PHE A 68 -0.34 -3.63 -1.09
CA PHE A 68 -0.22 -2.36 -0.39
C PHE A 68 0.88 -2.38 0.67
N LEU A 69 1.76 -1.39 0.64
CA LEU A 69 2.82 -1.21 1.62
C LEU A 69 2.65 0.08 2.43
N ALA A 70 2.45 1.20 1.75
CA ALA A 70 2.28 2.52 2.38
C ALA A 70 1.44 3.45 1.50
N PRO A 71 0.64 4.35 2.11
CA PRO A 71 -0.16 5.30 1.35
C PRO A 71 0.70 6.41 0.76
N TYR A 72 0.30 6.89 -0.41
CA TYR A 72 0.81 8.14 -0.97
C TYR A 72 -0.33 9.17 -1.08
N SER A 73 -1.41 8.85 -1.79
CA SER A 73 -2.60 9.69 -1.87
C SER A 73 -3.85 8.87 -2.18
N LEU A 74 -4.97 9.32 -1.68
CA LEU A 74 -6.29 8.79 -2.00
C LEU A 74 -7.20 9.95 -2.35
N SER A 75 -7.87 9.86 -3.49
CA SER A 75 -8.84 10.84 -3.94
C SER A 75 -10.13 10.18 -4.38
N TYR A 76 -11.24 10.91 -4.30
CA TYR A 76 -12.49 10.52 -4.91
C TYR A 76 -12.96 11.59 -5.88
N THR A 77 -13.71 11.18 -6.89
CA THR A 77 -14.30 12.09 -7.88
C THR A 77 -15.76 12.36 -7.47
N ASP A 78 -16.07 13.64 -7.31
CA ASP A 78 -17.42 14.06 -6.95
C ASP A 78 -18.37 14.18 -8.16
N ALA A 79 -19.61 14.59 -7.92
CA ALA A 79 -20.61 14.75 -8.97
C ALA A 79 -20.27 15.84 -9.99
N SER A 80 -19.41 16.79 -9.63
CA SER A 80 -18.89 17.85 -10.51
C SER A 80 -17.69 17.40 -11.34
N ASN A 81 -17.26 16.15 -11.18
CA ASN A 81 -16.07 15.56 -11.79
C ASN A 81 -14.76 16.18 -11.28
N ASP A 82 -14.79 16.73 -10.06
CA ASP A 82 -13.60 17.25 -9.39
C ASP A 82 -12.99 16.18 -8.47
N ALA A 83 -11.67 16.14 -8.45
CA ALA A 83 -10.93 15.23 -7.56
C ALA A 83 -10.77 15.86 -6.18
N ASN A 84 -11.25 15.16 -5.15
CA ASN A 84 -11.13 15.55 -3.77
C ASN A 84 -10.19 14.59 -3.03
N PHE A 85 -9.09 15.13 -2.49
CA PHE A 85 -8.09 14.34 -1.79
C PHE A 85 -8.45 14.17 -0.33
N LEU A 86 -8.30 12.93 0.17
CA LEU A 86 -8.49 12.60 1.58
C LEU A 86 -7.15 12.74 2.32
N ASP A 87 -7.23 13.22 3.58
CA ASP A 87 -6.07 13.25 4.47
C ASP A 87 -5.87 11.89 5.14
N PHE A 88 -4.64 11.41 5.12
CA PHE A 88 -4.27 10.20 5.84
C PHE A 88 -4.13 10.48 7.34
N LYS A 89 -4.83 9.69 8.15
CA LYS A 89 -4.82 9.76 9.61
C LYS A 89 -4.69 8.36 10.21
N ASP A 90 -4.56 8.27 11.53
CA ASP A 90 -4.66 7.01 12.24
C ASP A 90 -6.11 6.51 12.31
N ALA A 91 -6.29 5.20 12.40
CA ALA A 91 -7.63 4.60 12.50
C ALA A 91 -8.43 5.13 13.69
N ASP A 92 -7.77 5.35 14.82
CA ASP A 92 -8.40 5.93 16.02
C ASP A 92 -8.94 7.33 15.76
N TYR A 93 -8.18 8.15 15.03
CA TYR A 93 -8.62 9.50 14.69
C TYR A 93 -9.89 9.48 13.83
N VAL A 94 -9.91 8.63 12.81
CA VAL A 94 -11.07 8.50 11.90
C VAL A 94 -12.29 7.99 12.65
N GLN A 95 -12.13 7.01 13.54
CA GLN A 95 -13.21 6.48 14.38
C GLN A 95 -13.76 7.53 15.36
N GLN A 96 -12.89 8.33 15.98
CA GLN A 96 -13.30 9.40 16.89
C GLN A 96 -13.95 10.57 16.14
N PHE A 97 -13.49 10.87 14.93
CA PHE A 97 -14.06 11.90 14.08
C PHE A 97 -15.49 11.55 13.66
N ASN A 98 -15.77 10.30 13.32
CA ASN A 98 -17.08 9.82 12.92
C ASN A 98 -17.46 8.55 13.70
N PRO A 99 -17.80 8.69 15.00
CA PRO A 99 -18.12 7.54 15.85
C PRO A 99 -19.46 6.88 15.47
N ASP A 100 -20.37 7.64 14.88
CA ASP A 100 -21.66 7.12 14.39
C ASP A 100 -21.54 6.82 12.89
N PRO A 101 -21.52 5.53 12.50
CA PRO A 101 -21.38 5.16 11.09
C PRO A 101 -22.60 5.53 10.22
N THR A 102 -23.72 5.92 10.84
CA THR A 102 -24.90 6.42 10.11
C THR A 102 -24.77 7.88 9.72
N THR A 103 -23.81 8.61 10.27
CA THR A 103 -23.48 9.97 9.84
C THR A 103 -22.71 9.91 8.54
N GLU A 104 -23.35 10.35 7.48
CA GLU A 104 -22.83 10.29 6.12
C GLU A 104 -22.41 11.67 5.58
N GLY A 105 -21.47 11.69 4.66
CA GLY A 105 -21.02 12.91 4.00
C GLY A 105 -19.92 12.63 3.00
N GLY A 106 -19.42 13.69 2.36
CA GLY A 106 -18.26 13.58 1.49
C GLY A 106 -17.01 13.14 2.27
N PRO A 107 -16.31 12.11 1.82
CA PRO A 107 -15.12 11.61 2.48
C PRO A 107 -14.04 12.68 2.68
N ARG A 108 -13.42 12.72 3.85
CA ARG A 108 -12.37 13.70 4.20
C ARG A 108 -11.09 13.06 4.70
N TYR A 109 -11.21 11.96 5.43
CA TYR A 109 -10.09 11.26 6.07
C TYR A 109 -10.10 9.78 5.73
N TYR A 110 -8.94 9.18 5.68
CA TYR A 110 -8.81 7.74 5.57
C TYR A 110 -7.66 7.24 6.43
N ALA A 111 -7.74 5.98 6.84
CA ALA A 111 -6.69 5.29 7.59
C ALA A 111 -6.65 3.82 7.21
N VAL A 112 -5.52 3.18 7.46
CA VAL A 112 -5.43 1.72 7.39
C VAL A 112 -6.13 1.15 8.60
N PHE A 113 -7.18 0.37 8.38
CA PHE A 113 -7.96 -0.27 9.45
C PHE A 113 -7.42 -1.68 9.74
N ASP A 114 -7.25 -2.47 8.69
CA ASP A 114 -6.64 -3.79 8.75
C ASP A 114 -5.89 -4.10 7.44
N ILE A 115 -5.38 -5.32 7.29
CA ILE A 115 -4.62 -5.73 6.09
C ILE A 115 -5.43 -5.74 4.79
N THR A 116 -6.75 -5.68 4.90
CA THR A 116 -7.67 -5.79 3.75
C THR A 116 -8.50 -4.54 3.52
N ASN A 117 -8.58 -3.63 4.49
CA ASN A 117 -9.47 -2.48 4.43
C ASN A 117 -8.85 -1.18 4.93
N PHE A 118 -9.19 -0.10 4.25
CA PHE A 118 -9.11 1.26 4.79
C PHE A 118 -10.43 1.62 5.48
N ILE A 119 -10.38 2.47 6.48
CA ILE A 119 -11.54 3.12 7.06
C ILE A 119 -11.64 4.56 6.54
N ILE A 120 -12.83 4.98 6.17
CA ILE A 120 -13.13 6.29 5.60
C ILE A 120 -14.03 7.07 6.57
N GLY A 121 -13.74 8.32 6.75
CA GLY A 121 -14.55 9.22 7.58
C GLY A 121 -14.77 10.58 6.90
N PRO A 122 -16.00 11.10 6.90
CA PRO A 122 -17.28 10.46 7.24
C PRO A 122 -17.63 9.27 6.33
N THR A 123 -18.62 8.47 6.76
CA THR A 123 -19.17 7.41 5.90
C THR A 123 -19.68 8.01 4.58
N PRO A 124 -19.31 7.45 3.42
CA PRO A 124 -19.71 8.01 2.14
C PRO A 124 -21.23 8.10 1.96
N ASP A 125 -21.70 9.27 1.56
CA ASP A 125 -23.12 9.53 1.28
C ASP A 125 -23.57 9.10 -0.12
N ALA A 126 -22.61 8.75 -0.98
CA ALA A 126 -22.86 8.25 -2.31
C ALA A 126 -21.73 7.29 -2.73
N SER A 127 -21.94 6.58 -3.84
CA SER A 127 -20.87 5.80 -4.47
C SER A 127 -19.97 6.74 -5.27
N TYR A 128 -18.69 6.76 -4.93
CA TYR A 128 -17.70 7.60 -5.58
C TYR A 128 -16.63 6.74 -6.24
N ALA A 129 -16.20 7.13 -7.44
CA ALA A 129 -14.99 6.59 -8.02
C ALA A 129 -13.78 7.11 -7.22
N VAL A 130 -12.86 6.22 -6.89
CA VAL A 130 -11.64 6.56 -6.15
C VAL A 130 -10.40 6.18 -6.91
N GLU A 131 -9.32 6.88 -6.60
CA GLU A 131 -8.01 6.63 -7.15
C GLU A 131 -7.00 6.61 -6.00
N LEU A 132 -6.38 5.45 -5.81
CA LEU A 132 -5.37 5.23 -4.79
C LEU A 132 -3.99 5.20 -5.43
N HIS A 133 -3.13 6.11 -4.98
CA HIS A 133 -1.71 6.13 -5.31
C HIS A 133 -0.95 5.67 -4.07
N TYR A 134 -0.17 4.61 -4.19
CA TYR A 134 0.46 3.96 -3.05
C TYR A 134 1.80 3.32 -3.40
N PHE A 135 2.58 3.08 -2.36
CA PHE A 135 3.78 2.24 -2.48
C PHE A 135 3.36 0.77 -2.40
N TYR A 136 3.78 0.00 -3.38
CA TYR A 136 3.45 -1.42 -3.44
C TYR A 136 4.65 -2.30 -3.09
N ARG A 137 4.37 -3.52 -2.65
CA ARG A 137 5.39 -4.55 -2.46
C ARG A 137 5.56 -5.30 -3.78
N PRO A 138 6.72 -5.24 -4.43
CA PRO A 138 7.00 -6.07 -5.60
C PRO A 138 6.96 -7.56 -5.23
N ALA A 139 6.48 -8.39 -6.15
CA ALA A 139 6.44 -9.84 -5.98
C ALA A 139 7.84 -10.46 -6.12
#